data_747c46bc4f4f1a83a31873da4007070e
#
_entry.id   747c46bc4f4f1a83a31873da4007070e
#
_cell.length_a   1.000
_cell.length_b   1.000
_cell.length_c   1.000
_cell.angle_alpha   90.00
_cell.angle_beta   90.00
_cell.angle_gamma   90.00
#
_symmetry.space_group_name_H-M   'P 1'
#
loop_
_entity.id
_entity.type
_entity.pdbx_description
1 polymer ?
#
loop_
_entity_poly.entity_id
_entity_poly.type
_entity_poly.pdbx_seq_one_letter_code
_entity_poly.pdbx_strand_id
1 'polypeptide(L)'
;NGKGSVLAYTSMILSKAGYKTGRYVSPTVISYLEKIQIDGKWISESEFAEIMEEIKEAIDRLVCKGEPVPTVFEVETAMAFLYFKKQKCDLVVLETGLGGETDATNVIKNTVCAVFATISVDHLGVIGDTLEEIAQTKSGIIKPGCTVVSARQQENVRLILRKKAESLNCIYTEAEPEQMSIEKEDYKGLTFSYKKYAHMQNHIAGECQRENLSVALEVIESLRKLGYQIEEGAVRDGLDATRWAGR
;
A
#
# COMPACT_ATOMS: atom_id res chain seq x y z
N ASN A 1 0.96 11.21 -3.87
CA ASN A 1 2.36 10.95 -3.46
C ASN A 1 2.39 10.19 -2.15
N GLY A 2 3.51 9.47 -1.83
CA GLY A 2 3.69 8.79 -0.54
C GLY A 2 3.21 7.33 -0.46
N LYS A 3 2.50 6.78 -1.44
CA LYS A 3 2.01 5.39 -1.44
C LYS A 3 3.09 4.38 -1.04
N GLY A 4 4.24 4.41 -1.75
CA GLY A 4 5.34 3.48 -1.50
C GLY A 4 5.94 3.57 -0.09
N SER A 5 6.06 4.77 0.50
CA SER A 5 6.53 4.92 1.88
C SER A 5 5.55 4.33 2.89
N VAL A 6 4.26 4.64 2.76
CA VAL A 6 3.21 4.08 3.63
C VAL A 6 3.19 2.55 3.53
N LEU A 7 3.28 2.02 2.30
CA LEU A 7 3.35 0.60 2.05
C LEU A 7 4.60 -0.04 2.68
N ALA A 8 5.77 0.61 2.57
CA ALA A 8 7.02 0.11 3.15
C ALA A 8 6.93 0.02 4.68
N TYR A 9 6.46 1.08 5.35
CA TYR A 9 6.24 1.08 6.79
C TYR A 9 5.26 0.01 7.22
N THR A 10 4.07 -0.01 6.61
CA THR A 10 3.01 -0.96 6.95
C THR A 10 3.46 -2.40 6.79
N SER A 11 4.07 -2.74 5.66
CA SER A 11 4.51 -4.12 5.39
C SER A 11 5.60 -4.59 6.35
N MET A 12 6.54 -3.70 6.70
CA MET A 12 7.62 -4.05 7.62
C MET A 12 7.12 -4.20 9.06
N ILE A 13 6.20 -3.34 9.52
CA ILE A 13 5.57 -3.47 10.83
C ILE A 13 4.81 -4.81 10.92
N LEU A 14 4.04 -5.18 9.92
CA LEU A 14 3.31 -6.44 9.88
C LEU A 14 4.24 -7.65 9.91
N SER A 15 5.35 -7.60 9.16
CA SER A 15 6.38 -8.64 9.20
C SER A 15 7.02 -8.77 10.58
N LYS A 16 7.32 -7.65 11.26
CA LYS A 16 7.85 -7.67 12.65
C LYS A 16 6.82 -8.13 13.67
N ALA A 17 5.54 -7.98 13.38
CA ALA A 17 4.46 -8.54 14.19
C ALA A 17 4.25 -10.06 14.01
N GLY A 18 5.04 -10.69 13.14
CA GLY A 18 5.02 -12.14 12.92
C GLY A 18 4.10 -12.61 11.79
N TYR A 19 3.48 -11.68 11.04
CA TYR A 19 2.71 -12.04 9.85
C TYR A 19 3.64 -12.22 8.64
N LYS A 20 3.51 -13.33 7.91
CA LYS A 20 4.17 -13.49 6.62
C LYS A 20 3.54 -12.50 5.62
N THR A 21 4.26 -11.43 5.33
CA THR A 21 3.70 -10.26 4.66
C THR A 21 4.22 -10.13 3.23
N GLY A 22 3.31 -10.28 2.27
CA GLY A 22 3.58 -9.96 0.87
C GLY A 22 3.55 -8.44 0.63
N ARG A 23 4.41 -7.96 -0.28
CA ARG A 23 4.47 -6.57 -0.72
C ARG A 23 4.58 -6.48 -2.23
N TYR A 24 3.68 -5.72 -2.86
CA TYR A 24 3.71 -5.43 -4.30
C TYR A 24 3.84 -3.94 -4.53
N VAL A 25 4.84 -3.53 -5.30
CA VAL A 25 5.17 -2.11 -5.55
C VAL A 25 5.37 -1.81 -7.03
N SER A 26 5.05 -0.58 -7.42
CA SER A 26 5.32 -0.04 -8.76
C SER A 26 5.45 1.48 -8.75
N PRO A 27 6.32 2.05 -9.61
CA PRO A 27 7.38 1.40 -10.38
C PRO A 27 8.54 0.91 -9.51
N THR A 28 9.41 0.10 -10.08
CA THR A 28 10.68 -0.32 -9.47
C THR A 28 11.77 0.74 -9.67
N VAL A 29 12.76 0.78 -8.77
CA VAL A 29 13.87 1.74 -8.82
C VAL A 29 15.22 1.05 -9.02
N ILE A 30 15.47 -0.06 -8.33
CA ILE A 30 16.76 -0.73 -8.33
C ILE A 30 16.74 -1.98 -9.19
N SER A 31 15.74 -2.82 -9.05
CA SER A 31 15.64 -4.10 -9.74
C SER A 31 14.18 -4.39 -10.08
N TYR A 32 13.96 -5.08 -11.19
CA TYR A 32 12.62 -5.54 -11.56
C TYR A 32 12.02 -6.48 -10.52
N LEU A 33 12.85 -7.27 -9.82
CA LEU A 33 12.43 -8.20 -8.78
C LEU A 33 11.93 -7.52 -7.50
N GLU A 34 12.29 -6.24 -7.28
CA GLU A 34 11.81 -5.49 -6.11
C GLU A 34 10.30 -5.32 -6.10
N LYS A 35 9.64 -5.55 -7.23
CA LYS A 35 8.20 -5.43 -7.40
C LYS A 35 7.43 -6.39 -6.49
N ILE A 36 7.95 -7.59 -6.26
CA ILE A 36 7.34 -8.66 -5.49
C ILE A 36 8.25 -9.05 -4.33
N GLN A 37 7.78 -8.84 -3.11
CA GLN A 37 8.58 -9.10 -1.92
C GLN A 37 7.76 -9.84 -0.86
N ILE A 38 8.46 -10.61 -0.02
CA ILE A 38 7.90 -11.20 1.21
C ILE A 38 8.86 -10.88 2.36
N ASP A 39 8.33 -10.29 3.42
CA ASP A 39 9.10 -9.90 4.62
C ASP A 39 10.34 -9.05 4.29
N GLY A 40 10.20 -8.14 3.30
CA GLY A 40 11.26 -7.26 2.82
C GLY A 40 12.29 -7.92 1.91
N LYS A 41 12.15 -9.21 1.59
CA LYS A 41 13.03 -9.92 0.64
C LYS A 41 12.36 -10.00 -0.73
N TRP A 42 13.12 -9.67 -1.76
CA TRP A 42 12.67 -9.77 -3.14
C TRP A 42 12.44 -11.22 -3.55
N ILE A 43 11.51 -11.46 -4.46
CA ILE A 43 11.36 -12.75 -5.13
C ILE A 43 12.69 -13.12 -5.80
N SER A 44 13.10 -14.39 -5.75
CA SER A 44 14.29 -14.84 -6.44
C SER A 44 14.05 -14.97 -7.96
N GLU A 45 15.11 -14.92 -8.76
CA GLU A 45 15.02 -15.09 -10.22
C GLU A 45 14.38 -16.43 -10.58
N SER A 46 14.71 -17.51 -9.86
CA SER A 46 14.15 -18.85 -10.09
C SER A 46 12.65 -18.90 -9.80
N GLU A 47 12.20 -18.36 -8.65
CA GLU A 47 10.79 -18.28 -8.31
C GLU A 47 10.02 -17.39 -9.29
N PHE A 48 10.62 -16.28 -9.71
CA PHE A 48 10.04 -15.39 -10.72
C PHE A 48 9.84 -16.13 -12.06
N ALA A 49 10.84 -16.89 -12.53
CA ALA A 49 10.73 -17.67 -13.75
C ALA A 49 9.66 -18.77 -13.66
N GLU A 50 9.62 -19.53 -12.56
CA GLU A 50 8.59 -20.55 -12.31
C GLU A 50 7.17 -19.97 -12.35
N ILE A 51 6.96 -18.84 -11.67
CA ILE A 51 5.66 -18.16 -11.67
C ILE A 51 5.30 -17.65 -13.07
N MET A 52 6.30 -17.11 -13.79
CA MET A 52 6.07 -16.60 -15.15
C MET A 52 5.65 -17.72 -16.12
N GLU A 53 6.22 -18.93 -16.00
CA GLU A 53 5.83 -20.08 -16.82
C GLU A 53 4.34 -20.43 -16.59
N GLU A 54 3.87 -20.48 -15.34
CA GLU A 54 2.45 -20.75 -15.04
C GLU A 54 1.53 -19.64 -15.57
N ILE A 55 1.94 -18.38 -15.44
CA ILE A 55 1.17 -17.26 -15.98
C ILE A 55 1.13 -17.31 -17.51
N LYS A 56 2.26 -17.65 -18.16
CA LYS A 56 2.32 -17.82 -19.62
C LYS A 56 1.32 -18.86 -20.12
N GLU A 57 1.26 -20.03 -19.45
CA GLU A 57 0.27 -21.05 -19.82
C GLU A 57 -1.18 -20.52 -19.67
N ALA A 58 -1.46 -19.68 -18.68
CA ALA A 58 -2.77 -19.06 -18.52
C ALA A 58 -3.05 -18.05 -19.64
N ILE A 59 -2.06 -17.25 -20.02
CA ILE A 59 -2.17 -16.30 -21.16
C ILE A 59 -2.43 -17.05 -22.45
N ASP A 60 -1.67 -18.11 -22.74
CA ASP A 60 -1.85 -18.91 -23.95
C ASP A 60 -3.28 -19.48 -24.04
N ARG A 61 -3.84 -19.94 -22.91
CA ARG A 61 -5.25 -20.39 -22.85
C ARG A 61 -6.26 -19.27 -23.11
N LEU A 62 -6.00 -18.04 -22.66
CA LEU A 62 -6.85 -16.87 -22.94
C LEU A 62 -6.81 -16.51 -24.43
N VAL A 63 -5.61 -16.42 -24.99
CA VAL A 63 -5.40 -16.10 -26.42
C VAL A 63 -6.05 -17.14 -27.32
N CYS A 64 -5.95 -18.44 -27.00
CA CYS A 64 -6.63 -19.51 -27.72
C CYS A 64 -8.16 -19.40 -27.70
N LYS A 65 -8.74 -18.70 -26.70
CA LYS A 65 -10.19 -18.41 -26.62
C LYS A 65 -10.58 -17.12 -27.33
N GLY A 66 -9.63 -16.41 -27.94
CA GLY A 66 -9.86 -15.13 -28.60
C GLY A 66 -9.90 -13.91 -27.67
N GLU A 67 -9.49 -14.08 -26.39
CA GLU A 67 -9.38 -12.97 -25.46
C GLU A 67 -8.13 -12.12 -25.76
N PRO A 68 -8.14 -10.83 -25.45
CA PRO A 68 -6.99 -9.96 -25.66
C PRO A 68 -5.80 -10.39 -24.81
N VAL A 69 -4.60 -10.11 -25.30
CA VAL A 69 -3.36 -10.33 -24.54
C VAL A 69 -3.33 -9.37 -23.35
N PRO A 70 -3.12 -9.85 -22.11
CA PRO A 70 -3.01 -9.00 -20.94
C PRO A 70 -1.86 -7.99 -21.06
N THR A 71 -2.03 -6.82 -20.47
CA THR A 71 -0.95 -5.82 -20.33
C THR A 71 0.16 -6.35 -19.42
N VAL A 72 1.36 -5.76 -19.54
CA VAL A 72 2.49 -6.11 -18.66
C VAL A 72 2.12 -5.97 -17.19
N PHE A 73 1.42 -4.89 -16.81
CA PHE A 73 1.03 -4.65 -15.42
C PHE A 73 -0.01 -5.68 -14.91
N GLU A 74 -0.93 -6.13 -15.75
CA GLU A 74 -1.85 -7.22 -15.41
C GLU A 74 -1.12 -8.55 -15.19
N VAL A 75 -0.15 -8.87 -16.06
CA VAL A 75 0.71 -10.06 -15.90
C VAL A 75 1.49 -10.01 -14.60
N GLU A 76 2.17 -8.90 -14.32
CA GLU A 76 2.94 -8.69 -13.09
C GLU A 76 2.08 -8.79 -11.84
N THR A 77 0.87 -8.23 -11.87
CA THR A 77 -0.09 -8.30 -10.77
C THR A 77 -0.55 -9.74 -10.53
N ALA A 78 -0.85 -10.49 -11.60
CA ALA A 78 -1.20 -11.90 -11.50
C ALA A 78 -0.05 -12.75 -10.94
N MET A 79 1.18 -12.47 -11.37
CA MET A 79 2.38 -13.11 -10.82
C MET A 79 2.51 -12.86 -9.32
N ALA A 80 2.34 -11.62 -8.88
CA ALA A 80 2.41 -11.27 -7.47
C ALA A 80 1.35 -12.04 -6.64
N PHE A 81 0.11 -12.05 -7.09
CA PHE A 81 -0.97 -12.78 -6.41
C PHE A 81 -0.72 -14.29 -6.35
N LEU A 82 -0.23 -14.88 -7.44
CA LEU A 82 0.09 -16.31 -7.48
C LEU A 82 1.24 -16.63 -6.53
N TYR A 83 2.30 -15.81 -6.52
CA TYR A 83 3.43 -15.97 -5.62
C TYR A 83 3.02 -15.87 -4.15
N PHE A 84 2.28 -14.83 -3.76
CA PHE A 84 1.83 -14.66 -2.38
C PHE A 84 0.93 -15.81 -1.92
N LYS A 85 0.07 -16.30 -2.81
CA LYS A 85 -0.77 -17.49 -2.54
C LYS A 85 0.07 -18.75 -2.33
N LYS A 86 1.05 -19.04 -3.21
CA LYS A 86 1.94 -20.19 -3.09
C LYS A 86 2.77 -20.12 -1.80
N GLN A 87 3.24 -18.93 -1.48
CA GLN A 87 4.03 -18.68 -0.28
C GLN A 87 3.19 -18.61 1.00
N LYS A 88 1.86 -18.69 0.89
CA LYS A 88 0.92 -18.64 2.02
C LYS A 88 1.11 -17.40 2.87
N CYS A 89 1.18 -16.23 2.24
CA CYS A 89 1.23 -14.97 2.97
C CYS A 89 -0.06 -14.77 3.78
N ASP A 90 0.08 -14.33 5.03
CA ASP A 90 -1.04 -14.02 5.91
C ASP A 90 -1.72 -12.71 5.50
N LEU A 91 -0.90 -11.72 5.14
CA LEU A 91 -1.32 -10.40 4.70
C LEU A 91 -0.54 -9.98 3.46
N VAL A 92 -1.15 -9.14 2.64
CA VAL A 92 -0.51 -8.54 1.48
C VAL A 92 -0.75 -7.04 1.46
N VAL A 93 0.29 -6.26 1.28
CA VAL A 93 0.22 -4.81 1.10
C VAL A 93 0.48 -4.50 -0.37
N LEU A 94 -0.55 -3.95 -1.05
CA LEU A 94 -0.56 -3.71 -2.48
C LEU A 94 -0.49 -2.22 -2.79
N GLU A 95 0.42 -1.82 -3.67
CA GLU A 95 0.39 -0.50 -4.28
C GLU A 95 -0.42 -0.54 -5.58
N THR A 96 -1.47 0.29 -5.68
CA THR A 96 -2.19 0.49 -6.94
C THR A 96 -1.28 1.15 -7.97
N GLY A 97 -1.28 0.65 -9.19
CA GLY A 97 -0.48 1.22 -10.27
C GLY A 97 -1.02 2.57 -10.71
N LEU A 98 -2.24 2.59 -11.21
CA LEU A 98 -2.88 3.79 -11.74
C LEU A 98 -4.38 3.83 -11.40
N GLY A 99 -4.86 4.99 -10.94
CA GLY A 99 -6.26 5.18 -10.61
C GLY A 99 -6.68 4.41 -9.36
N GLY A 100 -7.53 3.43 -9.50
CA GLY A 100 -8.06 2.59 -8.41
C GLY A 100 -9.15 1.65 -8.89
N GLU A 101 -10.27 2.16 -9.38
CA GLU A 101 -11.43 1.36 -9.76
C GLU A 101 -11.12 0.29 -10.82
N THR A 102 -10.38 0.65 -11.85
CA THR A 102 -9.99 -0.22 -12.98
C THR A 102 -8.57 -0.74 -12.89
N ASP A 103 -7.87 -0.48 -11.77
CA ASP A 103 -6.50 -0.96 -11.59
C ASP A 103 -6.46 -2.49 -11.50
N ALA A 104 -5.44 -3.10 -12.10
CA ALA A 104 -5.30 -4.56 -12.10
C ALA A 104 -5.24 -5.16 -10.68
N THR A 105 -4.70 -4.40 -9.70
CA THR A 105 -4.69 -4.84 -8.30
C THR A 105 -6.08 -4.87 -7.67
N ASN A 106 -7.06 -4.18 -8.24
CA ASN A 106 -8.40 -4.02 -7.67
C ASN A 106 -9.36 -5.21 -7.92
N VAL A 107 -8.87 -6.30 -8.51
CA VAL A 107 -9.64 -7.56 -8.65
C VAL A 107 -9.90 -8.25 -7.32
N ILE A 108 -9.17 -7.88 -6.27
CA ILE A 108 -9.35 -8.42 -4.92
C ILE A 108 -10.71 -8.05 -4.32
N LYS A 109 -11.30 -8.97 -3.53
CA LYS A 109 -12.61 -8.78 -2.89
C LYS A 109 -12.53 -8.68 -1.37
N ASN A 110 -11.43 -9.13 -0.79
CA ASN A 110 -11.20 -9.23 0.66
C ASN A 110 -10.25 -8.14 1.18
N THR A 111 -10.42 -6.92 0.70
CA THR A 111 -9.67 -5.77 1.19
C THR A 111 -9.99 -5.54 2.67
N VAL A 112 -8.96 -5.60 3.52
CA VAL A 112 -9.07 -5.34 4.96
C VAL A 112 -9.03 -3.83 5.22
N CYS A 113 -8.12 -3.12 4.55
CA CYS A 113 -7.91 -1.69 4.70
C CYS A 113 -7.61 -1.04 3.35
N ALA A 114 -8.40 -0.05 2.95
CA ALA A 114 -8.13 0.82 1.81
C ALA A 114 -7.40 2.07 2.30
N VAL A 115 -6.21 2.33 1.75
CA VAL A 115 -5.32 3.40 2.23
C VAL A 115 -5.11 4.45 1.16
N PHE A 116 -5.31 5.70 1.51
CA PHE A 116 -5.13 6.84 0.63
C PHE A 116 -4.03 7.75 1.16
N ALA A 117 -2.91 7.80 0.45
CA ALA A 117 -1.94 8.87 0.60
C ALA A 117 -2.53 10.18 0.04
N THR A 118 -1.82 11.29 0.15
CA THR A 118 -2.28 12.59 -0.36
C THR A 118 -2.64 12.50 -1.83
N ILE A 119 -3.87 12.84 -2.16
CA ILE A 119 -4.39 12.94 -3.52
C ILE A 119 -4.19 14.35 -4.02
N SER A 120 -3.50 14.48 -5.13
CA SER A 120 -3.27 15.73 -5.87
C SER A 120 -3.60 15.54 -7.33
N VAL A 121 -3.63 16.60 -8.06
CA VAL A 121 -3.79 16.56 -9.53
C VAL A 121 -2.58 15.82 -10.11
N ASP A 122 -2.84 14.66 -10.70
CA ASP A 122 -1.84 13.78 -11.29
C ASP A 122 -2.51 12.93 -12.39
N HIS A 123 -1.77 12.57 -13.43
CA HIS A 123 -2.26 11.77 -14.56
C HIS A 123 -3.54 12.34 -15.22
N LEU A 124 -3.58 13.66 -15.45
CA LEU A 124 -4.69 14.33 -16.16
C LEU A 124 -4.98 13.66 -17.51
N GLY A 125 -6.26 13.56 -17.85
CA GLY A 125 -6.71 12.91 -19.09
C GLY A 125 -6.71 11.39 -19.06
N VAL A 126 -6.19 10.75 -18.01
CA VAL A 126 -6.15 9.28 -17.88
C VAL A 126 -7.08 8.78 -16.77
N ILE A 127 -7.02 9.39 -15.58
CA ILE A 127 -7.83 8.97 -14.42
C ILE A 127 -8.86 10.03 -13.98
N GLY A 128 -8.92 11.14 -14.69
CA GLY A 128 -9.83 12.26 -14.49
C GLY A 128 -9.20 13.58 -14.91
N ASP A 129 -10.03 14.58 -15.20
CA ASP A 129 -9.62 15.91 -15.58
C ASP A 129 -9.68 16.92 -14.41
N THR A 130 -10.33 16.51 -13.33
CA THR A 130 -10.48 17.29 -12.10
C THR A 130 -10.00 16.49 -10.89
N LEU A 131 -9.66 17.18 -9.80
CA LEU A 131 -9.26 16.54 -8.56
C LEU A 131 -10.38 15.63 -8.00
N GLU A 132 -11.62 16.03 -8.17
CA GLU A 132 -12.81 15.27 -7.77
C GLU A 132 -12.94 13.97 -8.56
N GLU A 133 -12.77 14.00 -9.87
CA GLU A 133 -12.81 12.80 -10.72
C GLU A 133 -11.68 11.85 -10.37
N ILE A 134 -10.47 12.37 -10.16
CA ILE A 134 -9.32 11.59 -9.69
C ILE A 134 -9.62 10.93 -8.34
N ALA A 135 -10.21 11.67 -7.39
CA ALA A 135 -10.61 11.13 -6.09
C ALA A 135 -11.68 10.05 -6.23
N GLN A 136 -12.66 10.26 -7.10
CA GLN A 136 -13.71 9.28 -7.42
C GLN A 136 -13.11 7.97 -7.93
N THR A 137 -12.26 8.05 -8.97
CA THR A 137 -11.56 6.89 -9.54
C THR A 137 -10.72 6.15 -8.51
N LYS A 138 -9.97 6.89 -7.67
CA LYS A 138 -9.17 6.28 -6.59
C LYS A 138 -10.04 5.63 -5.52
N SER A 139 -11.20 6.18 -5.21
CA SER A 139 -12.13 5.64 -4.21
C SER A 139 -12.66 4.24 -4.56
N GLY A 140 -12.53 3.80 -5.82
CA GLY A 140 -12.92 2.47 -6.29
C GLY A 140 -12.19 1.29 -5.64
N ILE A 141 -11.10 1.53 -4.91
CA ILE A 141 -10.42 0.49 -4.11
C ILE A 141 -11.14 0.18 -2.78
N ILE A 142 -12.08 1.02 -2.35
CA ILE A 142 -12.85 0.78 -1.13
C ILE A 142 -13.82 -0.37 -1.39
N LYS A 143 -13.77 -1.41 -0.56
CA LYS A 143 -14.66 -2.57 -0.64
C LYS A 143 -15.63 -2.59 0.54
N PRO A 144 -16.82 -3.20 0.39
CA PRO A 144 -17.81 -3.24 1.47
C PRO A 144 -17.23 -3.78 2.79
N GLY A 145 -17.41 -3.03 3.85
CA GLY A 145 -17.02 -3.43 5.21
C GLY A 145 -15.52 -3.34 5.53
N CYS A 146 -14.66 -2.86 4.61
CA CYS A 146 -13.26 -2.62 4.91
C CYS A 146 -13.09 -1.39 5.83
N THR A 147 -11.90 -1.20 6.40
CA THR A 147 -11.53 0.09 6.96
C THR A 147 -10.94 1.01 5.89
N VAL A 148 -11.10 2.31 6.06
CA VAL A 148 -10.51 3.32 5.18
C VAL A 148 -9.62 4.22 6.01
N VAL A 149 -8.34 4.31 5.63
CA VAL A 149 -7.39 5.25 6.24
C VAL A 149 -6.91 6.21 5.18
N SER A 150 -6.98 7.50 5.47
CA SER A 150 -6.58 8.56 4.54
C SER A 150 -5.55 9.48 5.18
N ALA A 151 -4.57 9.90 4.40
CA ALA A 151 -3.83 11.12 4.68
C ALA A 151 -4.81 12.30 4.76
N ARG A 152 -4.35 13.42 5.29
CA ARG A 152 -5.11 14.66 5.24
C ARG A 152 -5.34 15.06 3.78
N GLN A 153 -6.59 15.34 3.43
CA GLN A 153 -7.00 15.67 2.08
C GLN A 153 -7.59 17.09 2.00
N GLN A 154 -7.64 17.64 0.79
CA GLN A 154 -8.49 18.80 0.52
C GLN A 154 -9.96 18.43 0.79
N GLU A 155 -10.78 19.42 1.18
CA GLU A 155 -12.15 19.20 1.64
C GLU A 155 -13.02 18.43 0.64
N ASN A 156 -12.95 18.79 -0.64
CA ASN A 156 -13.68 18.14 -1.73
C ASN A 156 -13.30 16.65 -1.87
N VAL A 157 -12.01 16.33 -1.81
CA VAL A 157 -11.50 14.94 -1.85
C VAL A 157 -11.95 14.16 -0.62
N ARG A 158 -11.81 14.77 0.57
CA ARG A 158 -12.22 14.17 1.84
C ARG A 158 -13.70 13.79 1.83
N LEU A 159 -14.56 14.68 1.34
CA LEU A 159 -16.00 14.44 1.24
C LEU A 159 -16.32 13.27 0.29
N ILE A 160 -15.62 13.15 -0.83
CA ILE A 160 -15.79 12.02 -1.78
C ILE A 160 -15.42 10.71 -1.10
N LEU A 161 -14.22 10.62 -0.48
CA LEU A 161 -13.76 9.41 0.18
C LEU A 161 -14.70 9.00 1.33
N ARG A 162 -15.15 9.95 2.17
CA ARG A 162 -16.09 9.70 3.26
C ARG A 162 -17.43 9.18 2.75
N LYS A 163 -18.04 9.85 1.78
CA LYS A 163 -19.31 9.40 1.20
C LYS A 163 -19.21 7.99 0.62
N LYS A 164 -18.09 7.68 -0.06
CA LYS A 164 -17.86 6.33 -0.59
C LYS A 164 -17.73 5.31 0.55
N ALA A 165 -16.96 5.62 1.59
CA ALA A 165 -16.80 4.75 2.75
C ALA A 165 -18.14 4.50 3.46
N GLU A 166 -18.92 5.55 3.73
CA GLU A 166 -20.26 5.46 4.34
C GLU A 166 -21.20 4.59 3.50
N SER A 167 -21.23 4.78 2.18
CA SER A 167 -22.09 4.00 1.27
C SER A 167 -21.78 2.50 1.26
N LEU A 168 -20.57 2.11 1.68
CA LEU A 168 -20.09 0.73 1.74
C LEU A 168 -19.96 0.20 3.17
N ASN A 169 -20.51 0.92 4.16
CA ASN A 169 -20.45 0.58 5.59
C ASN A 169 -19.01 0.42 6.10
N CYS A 170 -18.10 1.28 5.64
CA CYS A 170 -16.71 1.30 6.03
C CYS A 170 -16.44 2.34 7.13
N ILE A 171 -15.55 2.02 8.06
CA ILE A 171 -15.04 3.00 9.02
C ILE A 171 -13.97 3.85 8.32
N TYR A 172 -14.14 5.18 8.34
CA TYR A 172 -13.20 6.14 7.78
C TYR A 172 -12.38 6.80 8.89
N THR A 173 -11.07 6.77 8.76
CA THR A 173 -10.11 7.42 9.66
C THR A 173 -9.19 8.33 8.84
N GLU A 174 -8.98 9.55 9.28
CA GLU A 174 -8.02 10.48 8.69
C GLU A 174 -6.81 10.61 9.63
N ALA A 175 -5.62 10.54 9.06
CA ALA A 175 -4.39 10.75 9.81
C ALA A 175 -4.23 12.22 10.21
N GLU A 176 -3.62 12.47 11.37
CA GLU A 176 -3.48 13.79 11.99
C GLU A 176 -1.98 14.13 12.16
N PRO A 177 -1.25 14.42 11.05
CA PRO A 177 0.19 14.65 11.10
C PRO A 177 0.59 15.80 12.02
N GLU A 178 -0.31 16.73 12.34
CA GLU A 178 -0.12 17.80 13.33
C GLU A 178 0.06 17.28 14.76
N GLN A 179 -0.41 16.07 15.07
CA GLN A 179 -0.17 15.42 16.37
C GLN A 179 1.21 14.77 16.46
N MET A 180 2.02 14.84 15.39
CA MET A 180 3.39 14.34 15.41
C MET A 180 4.34 15.42 15.91
N SER A 181 5.08 15.14 17.00
CA SER A 181 6.20 15.94 17.46
C SER A 181 7.51 15.34 16.93
N ILE A 182 8.30 16.14 16.24
CA ILE A 182 9.63 15.76 15.75
C ILE A 182 10.65 16.13 16.84
N GLU A 183 11.39 15.15 17.30
CA GLU A 183 12.43 15.30 18.33
C GLU A 183 13.80 15.51 17.69
N LYS A 184 14.04 14.83 16.57
CA LYS A 184 15.26 14.96 15.78
C LYS A 184 14.93 14.66 14.31
N GLU A 185 15.50 15.47 13.41
CA GLU A 185 15.44 15.23 11.96
C GLU A 185 16.79 15.55 11.34
N ASP A 186 17.29 14.59 10.54
CA ASP A 186 18.50 14.77 9.74
C ASP A 186 18.44 13.90 8.47
N TYR A 187 19.52 13.88 7.69
CA TYR A 187 19.61 13.09 6.44
C TYR A 187 19.54 11.57 6.67
N LYS A 188 19.61 11.08 7.90
CA LYS A 188 19.48 9.67 8.27
C LYS A 188 18.05 9.28 8.63
N GLY A 189 17.15 10.26 8.71
CA GLY A 189 15.76 10.06 9.08
C GLY A 189 15.31 10.96 10.22
N LEU A 190 14.32 10.50 10.97
CA LEU A 190 13.73 11.28 12.06
C LEU A 190 13.43 10.41 13.28
N THR A 191 13.52 11.05 14.47
CA THR A 191 12.99 10.56 15.73
C THR A 191 11.75 11.38 16.07
N PHE A 192 10.65 10.72 16.40
CA PHE A 192 9.36 11.39 16.57
C PHE A 192 8.47 10.70 17.60
N SER A 193 7.48 11.42 18.08
CA SER A 193 6.36 10.87 18.83
C SER A 193 5.05 11.18 18.12
N TYR A 194 4.12 10.21 18.09
CA TYR A 194 2.80 10.35 17.47
C TYR A 194 1.73 9.67 18.32
N LYS A 195 0.77 10.44 18.84
CA LYS A 195 -0.29 9.93 19.73
C LYS A 195 0.33 9.13 20.88
N LYS A 196 0.02 7.84 21.00
CA LYS A 196 0.57 6.95 22.02
C LYS A 196 2.00 6.46 21.74
N TYR A 197 2.49 6.62 20.52
CA TYR A 197 3.82 6.16 20.13
C TYR A 197 4.87 7.20 20.50
N ALA A 198 5.72 6.88 21.46
CA ALA A 198 6.77 7.77 21.92
C ALA A 198 8.16 7.35 21.42
N HIS A 199 9.00 8.33 21.06
CA HIS A 199 10.40 8.12 20.67
C HIS A 199 10.60 7.05 19.60
N MET A 200 9.78 7.09 18.53
CA MET A 200 9.91 6.21 17.38
C MET A 200 11.04 6.69 16.45
N GLN A 201 11.70 5.74 15.80
CA GLN A 201 12.76 6.03 14.83
C GLN A 201 12.35 5.59 13.43
N ASN A 202 12.70 6.40 12.44
CA ASN A 202 12.53 6.14 11.02
C ASN A 202 13.79 6.56 10.27
N HIS A 203 14.21 5.78 9.28
CA HIS A 203 15.43 6.01 8.50
C HIS A 203 15.20 6.48 7.06
N ILE A 204 13.99 6.93 6.75
CA ILE A 204 13.67 7.57 5.48
C ILE A 204 13.54 9.08 5.76
N ALA A 205 14.40 9.88 5.14
CA ALA A 205 14.42 11.33 5.32
C ALA A 205 13.35 12.04 4.47
N GLY A 206 13.03 13.27 4.88
CA GLY A 206 12.17 14.19 4.14
C GLY A 206 10.87 14.56 4.85
N GLU A 207 10.45 15.81 4.71
CA GLU A 207 9.26 16.39 5.37
C GLU A 207 7.97 15.58 5.12
N CYS A 208 7.83 15.01 3.91
CA CYS A 208 6.68 14.19 3.56
C CYS A 208 6.54 12.93 4.42
N GLN A 209 7.60 12.53 5.14
CA GLN A 209 7.53 11.34 5.99
C GLN A 209 6.68 11.56 7.24
N ARG A 210 6.50 12.78 7.71
CA ARG A 210 5.55 13.09 8.79
C ARG A 210 4.14 12.62 8.43
N GLU A 211 3.70 12.94 7.23
CA GLU A 211 2.38 12.54 6.74
C GLU A 211 2.32 11.03 6.47
N ASN A 212 3.32 10.48 5.78
CA ASN A 212 3.35 9.05 5.45
C ASN A 212 3.39 8.16 6.70
N LEU A 213 4.15 8.54 7.71
CA LEU A 213 4.24 7.82 8.99
C LEU A 213 2.93 7.89 9.76
N SER A 214 2.28 9.07 9.81
CA SER A 214 0.98 9.19 10.48
C SER A 214 -0.07 8.29 9.83
N VAL A 215 -0.11 8.22 8.49
CA VAL A 215 -0.99 7.29 7.76
C VAL A 215 -0.67 5.84 8.10
N ALA A 216 0.60 5.44 8.04
CA ALA A 216 1.00 4.06 8.35
C ALA A 216 0.61 3.65 9.77
N LEU A 217 0.79 4.54 10.76
CA LEU A 217 0.41 4.29 12.15
C LEU A 217 -1.11 4.18 12.32
N GLU A 218 -1.90 5.00 11.62
CA GLU A 218 -3.37 4.86 11.62
C GLU A 218 -3.82 3.55 10.95
N VAL A 219 -3.12 3.08 9.91
CA VAL A 219 -3.37 1.74 9.35
C VAL A 219 -3.16 0.67 10.41
N ILE A 220 -2.05 0.72 11.14
CA ILE A 220 -1.76 -0.24 12.22
C ILE A 220 -2.83 -0.19 13.32
N GLU A 221 -3.26 1.00 13.73
CA GLU A 221 -4.35 1.13 14.73
C GLU A 221 -5.69 0.58 14.20
N SER A 222 -5.97 0.79 12.93
CA SER A 222 -7.17 0.24 12.29
C SER A 222 -7.14 -1.30 12.26
N LEU A 223 -5.99 -1.89 11.94
CA LEU A 223 -5.80 -3.35 11.96
C LEU A 223 -5.93 -3.91 13.37
N ARG A 224 -5.38 -3.24 14.39
CA ARG A 224 -5.56 -3.64 15.80
C ARG A 224 -7.03 -3.68 16.21
N LYS A 225 -7.81 -2.67 15.81
CA LYS A 225 -9.26 -2.63 16.07
C LYS A 225 -10.02 -3.79 15.40
N LEU A 226 -9.49 -4.32 14.31
CA LEU A 226 -10.00 -5.51 13.63
C LEU A 226 -9.53 -6.84 14.26
N GLY A 227 -8.71 -6.79 15.32
CA GLY A 227 -8.24 -7.96 16.07
C GLY A 227 -6.85 -8.48 15.67
N TYR A 228 -6.15 -7.81 14.74
CA TYR A 228 -4.77 -8.18 14.41
C TYR A 228 -3.84 -7.89 15.60
N GLN A 229 -3.04 -8.88 15.96
CA GLN A 229 -2.10 -8.78 17.08
C GLN A 229 -0.81 -8.10 16.61
N ILE A 230 -0.65 -6.84 16.92
CA ILE A 230 0.51 -6.03 16.54
C ILE A 230 0.99 -5.30 17.79
N GLU A 231 2.01 -5.82 18.45
CA GLU A 231 2.57 -5.24 19.66
C GLU A 231 3.31 -3.92 19.34
N GLU A 232 3.45 -3.03 20.33
CA GLU A 232 4.18 -1.77 20.14
C GLU A 232 5.65 -2.00 19.77
N GLY A 233 6.28 -3.03 20.32
CA GLY A 233 7.63 -3.45 19.94
C GLY A 233 7.75 -3.73 18.44
N ALA A 234 6.77 -4.43 17.84
CA ALA A 234 6.76 -4.71 16.41
C ALA A 234 6.60 -3.43 15.57
N VAL A 235 5.86 -2.43 16.06
CA VAL A 235 5.76 -1.12 15.39
C VAL A 235 7.11 -0.42 15.40
N ARG A 236 7.78 -0.37 16.54
CA ARG A 236 9.10 0.22 16.72
C ARG A 236 10.13 -0.45 15.82
N ASP A 237 10.23 -1.75 15.91
CA ASP A 237 11.19 -2.56 15.14
C ASP A 237 10.91 -2.49 13.62
N GLY A 238 9.63 -2.41 13.24
CA GLY A 238 9.21 -2.27 11.85
C GLY A 238 9.60 -0.93 11.25
N LEU A 239 9.36 0.16 11.96
CA LEU A 239 9.77 1.50 11.53
C LEU A 239 11.30 1.61 11.45
N ASP A 240 12.02 1.14 12.49
CA ASP A 240 13.48 1.15 12.55
C ASP A 240 14.11 0.28 11.44
N ALA A 241 13.51 -0.86 11.12
CA ALA A 241 13.98 -1.74 10.05
C ALA A 241 13.64 -1.28 8.63
N THR A 242 12.68 -0.35 8.49
CA THR A 242 12.24 0.07 7.16
C THR A 242 13.34 0.81 6.41
N ARG A 243 13.64 0.33 5.21
CA ARG A 243 14.53 0.97 4.25
C ARG A 243 13.81 1.08 2.92
N TRP A 244 14.04 2.17 2.22
CA TRP A 244 13.42 2.43 0.93
C TRP A 244 14.46 3.06 0.01
N ALA A 245 15.28 2.22 -0.60
CA ALA A 245 16.38 2.67 -1.43
C ALA A 245 15.88 3.43 -2.67
N GLY A 246 16.51 4.57 -2.97
CA GLY A 246 16.21 5.38 -4.14
C GLY A 246 14.95 6.26 -4.04
N ARG A 247 14.34 6.34 -2.87
CA ARG A 247 13.15 7.19 -2.64
C ARG A 247 13.22 7.91 -1.31
#